data_261fd8879d0d36a53931492c0f574ab6
#
_entry.id   261fd8879d0d36a53931492c0f574ab6
#
_cell.length_a   1.000
_cell.length_b   1.000
_cell.length_c   1.000
_cell.angle_alpha   90.00
_cell.angle_beta   90.00
_cell.angle_gamma   90.00
#
_symmetry.space_group_name_H-M   'P 1'
#
loop_
_entity.id
_entity.type
_entity.pdbx_description
1 polymer ?
#
loop_
_entity_poly.entity_id
_entity_poly.type
_entity_poly.pdbx_seq_one_letter_code
_entity_poly.pdbx_strand_id
1 'polypeptide(L)'
;VSTAVVEPYNCVLATHSLMEHSDVSFMVDNEALYDLCRRNLDVERPTYTNLNRLTAQIISSMTASLRFDGALNVDLTEFQTNLVPYPRIHLAIASFAPIISAEKAYHEQLSVSEITNAVFEPASMLIKVDPRHGKYMACCLMYRGDVVPKDVNSAIATIKTKRTVQFVDWCPTGFKCGTS
;
A
#
# COMPACT_ATOMS: atom_id res chain seq x y z
N VAL A 1 -12.70 6.31 10.92
CA VAL A 1 -13.29 7.15 11.97
C VAL A 1 -14.50 7.87 11.44
N SER A 2 -15.63 7.67 12.08
CA SER A 2 -16.91 8.21 11.66
C SER A 2 -17.30 9.39 12.56
N THR A 3 -17.71 10.51 11.96
CA THR A 3 -18.18 11.68 12.68
C THR A 3 -19.71 11.82 12.65
N ALA A 4 -20.38 11.07 11.77
CA ALA A 4 -21.83 11.12 11.58
C ALA A 4 -22.49 9.79 11.97
N VAL A 5 -23.66 9.85 12.60
CA VAL A 5 -24.41 8.65 13.01
C VAL A 5 -24.82 7.80 11.80
N VAL A 6 -25.04 8.43 10.65
CA VAL A 6 -25.45 7.76 9.41
C VAL A 6 -24.27 7.30 8.53
N GLU A 7 -23.05 7.44 8.99
CA GLU A 7 -21.86 7.06 8.23
C GLU A 7 -21.87 5.60 7.76
N PRO A 8 -22.31 4.61 8.55
CA PRO A 8 -22.42 3.22 8.07
C PRO A 8 -23.32 3.08 6.84
N TYR A 9 -24.42 3.80 6.79
CA TYR A 9 -25.31 3.82 5.61
C TYR A 9 -24.61 4.42 4.40
N ASN A 10 -23.92 5.55 4.57
CA ASN A 10 -23.15 6.19 3.53
C ASN A 10 -22.08 5.26 2.98
N CYS A 11 -21.38 4.56 3.86
CA CYS A 11 -20.33 3.63 3.49
C CYS A 11 -20.87 2.45 2.67
N VAL A 12 -21.95 1.83 3.10
CA VAL A 12 -22.56 0.70 2.38
C VAL A 12 -23.08 1.12 1.00
N LEU A 13 -23.78 2.24 0.91
CA LEU A 13 -24.30 2.74 -0.35
C LEU A 13 -23.19 3.14 -1.32
N ALA A 14 -22.14 3.81 -0.82
CA ALA A 14 -20.99 4.18 -1.63
C ALA A 14 -20.22 2.94 -2.12
N THR A 15 -20.03 1.95 -1.28
CA THR A 15 -19.38 0.70 -1.64
C THR A 15 -20.14 -0.05 -2.72
N HIS A 16 -21.46 -0.10 -2.62
CA HIS A 16 -22.31 -0.72 -3.63
C HIS A 16 -22.12 -0.05 -5.01
N SER A 17 -22.12 1.27 -5.03
CA SER A 17 -21.87 2.05 -6.26
C SER A 17 -20.45 1.82 -6.82
N LEU A 18 -19.45 1.79 -5.96
CA LEU A 18 -18.07 1.53 -6.37
C LEU A 18 -17.90 0.13 -6.97
N MET A 19 -18.59 -0.86 -6.43
CA MET A 19 -18.52 -2.22 -6.96
C MET A 19 -19.06 -2.34 -8.39
N GLU A 20 -19.98 -1.50 -8.76
CA GLU A 20 -20.57 -1.48 -10.11
C GLU A 20 -19.81 -0.62 -11.12
N HIS A 21 -19.17 0.46 -10.67
CA HIS A 21 -18.64 1.50 -11.54
C HIS A 21 -17.12 1.69 -11.50
N SER A 22 -16.42 0.93 -10.67
CA SER A 22 -14.96 1.03 -10.54
C SER A 22 -14.29 -0.26 -10.97
N ASP A 23 -13.12 -0.13 -11.60
CA ASP A 23 -12.28 -1.27 -11.96
C ASP A 23 -11.37 -1.69 -10.82
N VAL A 24 -10.77 -0.73 -10.13
CA VAL A 24 -9.95 -0.93 -8.92
C VAL A 24 -10.20 0.22 -7.97
N SER A 25 -10.36 -0.08 -6.68
CA SER A 25 -10.49 0.93 -5.64
C SER A 25 -9.46 0.68 -4.54
N PHE A 26 -8.69 1.71 -4.21
CA PHE A 26 -7.73 1.66 -3.11
C PHE A 26 -8.35 2.31 -1.87
N MET A 27 -8.37 1.56 -0.77
CA MET A 27 -8.98 2.02 0.48
C MET A 27 -7.94 2.60 1.41
N VAL A 28 -8.26 3.75 2.00
CA VAL A 28 -7.43 4.45 2.97
C VAL A 28 -8.30 4.90 4.14
N ASP A 29 -7.81 4.69 5.36
CA ASP A 29 -8.49 5.09 6.59
C ASP A 29 -7.71 6.23 7.27
N ASN A 30 -8.40 7.31 7.60
CA ASN A 30 -7.80 8.45 8.30
C ASN A 30 -7.23 8.07 9.67
N GLU A 31 -7.82 7.11 10.36
CA GLU A 31 -7.29 6.63 11.64
C GLU A 31 -5.91 6.00 11.47
N ALA A 32 -5.73 5.19 10.44
CA ALA A 32 -4.43 4.60 10.13
C ALA A 32 -3.39 5.67 9.77
N LEU A 33 -3.77 6.65 8.95
CA LEU A 33 -2.91 7.78 8.60
C LEU A 33 -2.54 8.62 9.82
N TYR A 34 -3.49 8.85 10.71
CA TYR A 34 -3.28 9.57 11.95
C TYR A 34 -2.22 8.88 12.82
N ASP A 35 -2.34 7.57 13.00
CA ASP A 35 -1.38 6.79 13.77
C ASP A 35 0.01 6.78 13.12
N LEU A 36 0.07 6.70 11.79
CA LEU A 36 1.34 6.80 11.07
C LEU A 36 2.02 8.15 11.29
N CYS A 37 1.26 9.25 11.23
CA CYS A 37 1.80 10.58 11.50
C CYS A 37 2.32 10.70 12.94
N ARG A 38 1.59 10.16 13.90
CA ARG A 38 2.01 10.22 15.30
C ARG A 38 3.25 9.38 15.59
N ARG A 39 3.25 8.13 15.14
CA ARG A 39 4.34 7.19 15.46
C ARG A 39 5.59 7.41 14.63
N ASN A 40 5.44 7.64 13.34
CA ASN A 40 6.56 7.63 12.41
C ASN A 40 7.07 9.04 12.11
N LEU A 41 6.20 10.05 12.13
CA LEU A 41 6.56 11.44 11.86
C LEU A 41 6.68 12.31 13.11
N ASP A 42 6.42 11.74 14.28
CA ASP A 42 6.49 12.42 15.58
C ASP A 42 5.62 13.69 15.67
N VAL A 43 4.49 13.70 14.98
CA VAL A 43 3.51 14.78 15.02
C VAL A 43 2.52 14.49 16.15
N GLU A 44 2.54 15.27 17.23
CA GLU A 44 1.66 15.05 18.39
C GLU A 44 0.18 15.15 18.06
N ARG A 45 -0.18 16.15 17.26
CA ARG A 45 -1.58 16.43 16.85
C ARG A 45 -1.66 16.56 15.34
N PRO A 46 -1.75 15.44 14.60
CA PRO A 46 -1.89 15.50 13.17
C PRO A 46 -3.18 16.21 12.75
N THR A 47 -3.06 17.06 11.74
CA THR A 47 -4.17 17.77 11.10
C THR A 47 -4.51 17.09 9.78
N TYR A 48 -5.64 17.44 9.19
CA TYR A 48 -5.99 16.98 7.84
C TYR A 48 -4.91 17.33 6.80
N THR A 49 -4.23 18.45 6.97
CA THR A 49 -3.09 18.82 6.09
C THR A 49 -1.98 17.78 6.15
N ASN A 50 -1.64 17.28 7.34
CA ASN A 50 -0.65 16.21 7.51
C ASN A 50 -1.11 14.91 6.85
N LEU A 51 -2.35 14.51 7.09
CA LEU A 51 -2.92 13.30 6.50
C LEU A 51 -2.98 13.39 4.98
N ASN A 52 -3.37 14.54 4.44
CA ASN A 52 -3.46 14.77 3.00
C ASN A 52 -2.10 14.75 2.33
N ARG A 53 -1.07 15.26 2.97
CA ARG A 53 0.31 15.20 2.46
C ARG A 53 0.79 13.75 2.36
N LEU A 54 0.49 12.93 3.36
CA LEU A 54 0.83 11.52 3.34
C LEU A 54 0.08 10.79 2.23
N THR A 55 -1.22 11.05 2.09
CA THR A 55 -2.04 10.51 1.00
C THR A 55 -1.52 10.93 -0.37
N ALA A 56 -1.10 12.19 -0.51
CA ALA A 56 -0.53 12.70 -1.76
C ALA A 56 0.78 11.98 -2.14
N GLN A 57 1.62 11.64 -1.16
CA GLN A 57 2.83 10.84 -1.38
C GLN A 57 2.50 9.46 -1.94
N ILE A 58 1.47 8.82 -1.40
CA ILE A 58 1.04 7.49 -1.83
C ILE A 58 0.50 7.54 -3.25
N ILE A 59 -0.36 8.50 -3.57
CA ILE A 59 -0.91 8.69 -4.92
C ILE A 59 0.23 9.00 -5.91
N SER A 60 1.16 9.85 -5.52
CA SER A 60 2.34 10.16 -6.34
C SER A 60 3.18 8.92 -6.64
N SER A 61 3.35 8.05 -5.66
CA SER A 61 4.09 6.79 -5.84
C SER A 61 3.35 5.81 -6.75
N MET A 62 2.03 5.71 -6.64
CA MET A 62 1.21 4.85 -7.51
C MET A 62 1.28 5.29 -8.98
N THR A 63 1.36 6.58 -9.23
CA THR A 63 1.36 7.15 -10.58
C THR A 63 2.76 7.46 -11.10
N ALA A 64 3.81 7.20 -10.34
CA ALA A 64 5.18 7.51 -10.71
C ALA A 64 5.60 6.83 -12.03
N SER A 65 5.18 5.58 -12.24
CA SER A 65 5.48 4.85 -13.47
C SER A 65 4.86 5.46 -14.74
N LEU A 66 3.78 6.23 -14.59
CA LEU A 66 3.15 6.96 -15.70
C LEU A 66 3.85 8.27 -16.02
N ARG A 67 4.53 8.84 -15.05
CA ARG A 67 5.13 10.18 -15.15
C ARG A 67 6.63 10.16 -15.38
N PHE A 68 7.30 9.11 -14.94
CA PHE A 68 8.75 8.96 -15.00
C PHE A 68 9.14 7.62 -15.61
N ASP A 69 10.28 7.58 -16.28
CA ASP A 69 10.86 6.35 -16.77
C ASP A 69 11.53 5.58 -15.62
N GLY A 70 11.35 4.27 -15.62
CA GLY A 70 11.96 3.39 -14.64
C GLY A 70 12.34 2.05 -15.25
N ALA A 71 13.06 1.22 -14.49
CA ALA A 71 13.51 -0.08 -14.95
C ALA A 71 12.33 -1.07 -15.14
N LEU A 72 11.30 -0.94 -14.32
CA LEU A 72 10.10 -1.78 -14.37
C LEU A 72 8.86 -0.89 -14.24
N ASN A 73 8.25 -0.55 -15.38
CA ASN A 73 7.06 0.30 -15.40
C ASN A 73 5.78 -0.52 -15.19
N VAL A 74 4.86 0.03 -14.41
CA VAL A 74 3.53 -0.53 -14.16
C VAL A 74 2.48 0.49 -14.58
N ASP A 75 1.67 0.14 -15.58
CA ASP A 75 0.55 0.97 -16.03
C ASP A 75 -0.67 0.78 -15.13
N LEU A 76 -1.60 1.73 -15.15
CA LEU A 76 -2.85 1.65 -14.37
C LEU A 76 -3.68 0.42 -14.75
N THR A 77 -3.71 0.04 -16.02
CA THR A 77 -4.39 -1.17 -16.47
C THR A 77 -3.78 -2.45 -15.88
N GLU A 78 -2.49 -2.43 -15.57
CA GLU A 78 -1.81 -3.56 -14.93
C GLU A 78 -2.24 -3.76 -13.48
N PHE A 79 -2.65 -2.70 -12.78
CA PHE A 79 -3.26 -2.84 -11.45
C PHE A 79 -4.52 -3.68 -11.51
N GLN A 80 -5.39 -3.40 -12.47
CA GLN A 80 -6.60 -4.19 -12.66
C GLN A 80 -6.25 -5.65 -13.01
N THR A 81 -5.37 -5.86 -13.97
CA THR A 81 -4.99 -7.20 -14.44
C THR A 81 -4.37 -8.05 -13.34
N ASN A 82 -3.50 -7.47 -12.52
CA ASN A 82 -2.71 -8.23 -11.55
C ASN A 82 -3.31 -8.26 -10.14
N LEU A 83 -4.12 -7.27 -9.75
CA LEU A 83 -4.67 -7.15 -8.41
C LEU A 83 -6.12 -7.61 -8.28
N VAL A 84 -6.87 -7.66 -9.37
CA VAL A 84 -8.30 -7.99 -9.36
C VAL A 84 -8.50 -9.43 -9.83
N PRO A 85 -8.77 -10.38 -8.91
CA PRO A 85 -9.02 -11.77 -9.29
C PRO A 85 -10.39 -11.98 -9.93
N TYR A 86 -11.39 -11.23 -9.46
CA TYR A 86 -12.76 -11.23 -9.99
C TYR A 86 -13.28 -9.81 -10.05
N PRO A 87 -14.19 -9.47 -10.99
CA PRO A 87 -14.66 -8.08 -11.17
C PRO A 87 -15.21 -7.44 -9.89
N ARG A 88 -15.86 -8.19 -9.02
CA ARG A 88 -16.38 -7.67 -7.75
C ARG A 88 -15.34 -7.56 -6.65
N ILE A 89 -14.26 -8.31 -6.72
CA ILE A 89 -13.16 -8.32 -5.74
C ILE A 89 -12.08 -7.35 -6.21
N HIS A 90 -12.38 -6.06 -6.18
CA HIS A 90 -11.50 -5.02 -6.67
C HIS A 90 -11.15 -3.95 -5.63
N LEU A 91 -11.49 -4.20 -4.37
CA LEU A 91 -11.11 -3.33 -3.26
C LEU A 91 -9.73 -3.74 -2.76
N ALA A 92 -8.74 -2.92 -3.01
CA ALA A 92 -7.36 -3.16 -2.62
C ALA A 92 -6.99 -2.32 -1.40
N ILE A 93 -6.14 -2.87 -0.55
CA ILE A 93 -5.53 -2.15 0.57
C ILE A 93 -4.10 -1.78 0.20
N ALA A 94 -3.61 -0.70 0.77
CA ALA A 94 -2.28 -0.20 0.49
C ALA A 94 -1.45 -0.11 1.77
N SER A 95 -0.13 -0.20 1.59
CA SER A 95 0.86 0.02 2.62
C SER A 95 1.97 0.91 2.05
N PHE A 96 2.64 1.66 2.88
CA PHE A 96 3.70 2.57 2.46
C PHE A 96 4.85 2.56 3.46
N ALA A 97 6.07 2.48 2.97
CA ALA A 97 7.28 2.57 3.76
C ALA A 97 8.44 3.09 2.90
N PRO A 98 9.42 3.80 3.46
CA PRO A 98 9.46 4.24 4.85
C PRO A 98 8.61 5.51 5.08
N ILE A 99 7.99 5.59 6.23
CA ILE A 99 7.37 6.83 6.73
C ILE A 99 8.18 7.26 7.92
N ILE A 100 9.09 8.20 7.71
CA ILE A 100 10.00 8.70 8.72
C ILE A 100 10.13 10.21 8.61
N SER A 101 10.41 10.89 9.74
CA SER A 101 10.66 12.33 9.75
C SER A 101 11.95 12.67 8.99
N ALA A 102 12.03 13.89 8.48
CA ALA A 102 13.24 14.35 7.76
C ALA A 102 14.51 14.22 8.61
N GLU A 103 14.43 14.46 9.90
CA GLU A 103 15.55 14.32 10.84
C GLU A 103 16.02 12.88 10.94
N LYS A 104 15.10 11.90 11.07
CA LYS A 104 15.43 10.49 11.12
C LYS A 104 15.90 9.97 9.78
N ALA A 105 15.32 10.43 8.67
CA ALA A 105 15.72 10.05 7.32
C ALA A 105 17.19 10.40 7.03
N TYR A 106 17.68 11.47 7.62
CA TYR A 106 19.08 11.89 7.46
C TYR A 106 20.08 10.91 8.10
N HIS A 107 19.68 10.21 9.15
CA HIS A 107 20.52 9.28 9.90
C HIS A 107 20.31 7.81 9.57
N GLU A 108 19.22 7.47 8.90
CA GLU A 108 18.87 6.10 8.57
C GLU A 108 18.89 5.88 7.06
N GLN A 109 19.74 4.95 6.61
CA GLN A 109 19.68 4.41 5.26
C GLN A 109 19.03 3.04 5.31
N LEU A 110 17.84 2.94 4.73
CA LEU A 110 17.09 1.69 4.68
C LEU A 110 17.42 0.94 3.39
N SER A 111 17.76 -0.33 3.53
CA SER A 111 17.98 -1.21 2.38
C SER A 111 16.65 -1.59 1.74
N VAL A 112 16.70 -2.06 0.50
CA VAL A 112 15.53 -2.56 -0.22
C VAL A 112 14.83 -3.68 0.55
N SER A 113 15.61 -4.57 1.17
CA SER A 113 15.09 -5.66 1.99
C SER A 113 14.34 -5.14 3.22
N GLU A 114 14.89 -4.16 3.92
CA GLU A 114 14.25 -3.56 5.11
C GLU A 114 12.96 -2.85 4.75
N ILE A 115 12.94 -2.08 3.67
CA ILE A 115 11.74 -1.40 3.18
C ILE A 115 10.66 -2.41 2.78
N THR A 116 11.05 -3.46 2.07
CA THR A 116 10.13 -4.51 1.63
C THR A 116 9.52 -5.24 2.83
N ASN A 117 10.31 -5.56 3.83
CA ASN A 117 9.80 -6.14 5.07
C ASN A 117 8.85 -5.21 5.80
N ALA A 118 9.16 -3.92 5.85
CA ALA A 118 8.36 -2.92 6.55
C ALA A 118 6.96 -2.75 5.95
N VAL A 119 6.80 -2.83 4.63
CA VAL A 119 5.47 -2.67 4.00
C VAL A 119 4.52 -3.83 4.31
N PHE A 120 5.02 -4.99 4.70
CA PHE A 120 4.18 -6.14 5.09
C PHE A 120 3.80 -6.11 6.58
N GLU A 121 4.36 -5.19 7.36
CA GLU A 121 3.99 -5.03 8.76
C GLU A 121 2.62 -4.34 8.89
N PRO A 122 1.75 -4.80 9.82
CA PRO A 122 0.45 -4.18 10.03
C PRO A 122 0.52 -2.68 10.36
N ALA A 123 1.60 -2.27 11.02
CA ALA A 123 1.80 -0.87 11.40
C ALA A 123 2.00 0.07 10.22
N SER A 124 2.42 -0.45 9.06
CA SER A 124 2.62 0.34 7.84
C SER A 124 1.38 0.41 6.94
N MET A 125 0.32 -0.30 7.31
CA MET A 125 -0.92 -0.32 6.53
C MET A 125 -1.66 1.01 6.61
N LEU A 126 -2.24 1.42 5.50
CA LEU A 126 -3.04 2.66 5.40
C LEU A 126 -4.48 2.47 5.81
N ILE A 127 -4.83 1.28 6.28
CA ILE A 127 -6.12 0.91 6.82
C ILE A 127 -5.90 0.06 8.07
N LYS A 128 -6.82 0.16 9.02
CA LYS A 128 -6.74 -0.59 10.29
C LYS A 128 -7.12 -2.07 10.10
N VAL A 129 -6.23 -2.81 9.48
CA VAL A 129 -6.37 -4.24 9.19
C VAL A 129 -5.05 -4.95 9.49
N ASP A 130 -5.13 -6.16 10.03
CA ASP A 130 -3.97 -7.02 10.20
C ASP A 130 -3.97 -8.11 9.11
N PRO A 131 -3.11 -7.99 8.09
CA PRO A 131 -3.07 -8.94 6.98
C PRO A 131 -2.54 -10.32 7.38
N ARG A 132 -1.94 -10.46 8.56
CA ARG A 132 -1.45 -11.75 9.06
C ARG A 132 -2.58 -12.74 9.40
N HIS A 133 -3.79 -12.23 9.60
CA HIS A 133 -4.98 -13.05 9.89
C HIS A 133 -5.72 -13.50 8.63
N GLY A 134 -5.22 -13.17 7.46
CA GLY A 134 -5.84 -13.50 6.18
C GLY A 134 -4.84 -14.08 5.20
N LYS A 135 -5.30 -14.29 3.98
CA LYS A 135 -4.49 -14.75 2.86
C LYS A 135 -4.55 -13.74 1.72
N TYR A 136 -3.43 -13.58 1.03
CA TYR A 136 -3.32 -12.70 -0.12
C TYR A 136 -3.88 -13.38 -1.37
N MET A 137 -4.65 -12.64 -2.15
CA MET A 137 -5.09 -13.06 -3.49
C MET A 137 -4.17 -12.49 -4.57
N ALA A 138 -3.60 -11.32 -4.31
CA ALA A 138 -2.68 -10.65 -5.20
C ALA A 138 -1.83 -9.66 -4.42
N CYS A 139 -0.67 -9.31 -4.94
CA CYS A 139 0.21 -8.32 -4.35
C CYS A 139 0.98 -7.58 -5.44
N CYS A 140 1.07 -6.27 -5.29
CA CYS A 140 1.89 -5.42 -6.16
C CYS A 140 2.83 -4.57 -5.30
N LEU A 141 4.12 -4.68 -5.56
CA LEU A 141 5.16 -3.88 -4.90
C LEU A 141 5.68 -2.83 -5.87
N MET A 142 5.60 -1.58 -5.46
CA MET A 142 6.09 -0.46 -6.24
C MET A 142 7.20 0.26 -5.48
N TYR A 143 8.35 0.35 -6.11
CA TYR A 143 9.52 1.02 -5.57
C TYR A 143 9.77 2.33 -6.29
N ARG A 144 10.27 3.30 -5.55
CA ARG A 144 10.63 4.61 -6.11
C ARG A 144 11.98 5.03 -5.56
N GLY A 145 12.86 5.51 -6.46
CA GLY A 145 14.20 5.94 -6.12
C GLY A 145 15.28 5.03 -6.71
N ASP A 146 16.44 5.06 -6.11
CA ASP A 146 17.60 4.30 -6.56
C ASP A 146 17.50 2.83 -6.08
N VAL A 147 16.72 2.05 -6.80
CA VAL A 147 16.43 0.65 -6.50
C VAL A 147 16.82 -0.24 -7.67
N VAL A 148 17.62 -1.25 -7.39
CA VAL A 148 18.10 -2.21 -8.40
C VAL A 148 17.15 -3.41 -8.45
N PRO A 149 16.68 -3.85 -9.64
CA PRO A 149 15.77 -5.01 -9.76
C PRO A 149 16.28 -6.30 -9.11
N LYS A 150 17.59 -6.50 -9.06
CA LYS A 150 18.20 -7.65 -8.38
C LYS A 150 17.88 -7.66 -6.89
N ASP A 151 17.98 -6.51 -6.22
CA ASP A 151 17.68 -6.37 -4.79
C ASP A 151 16.21 -6.59 -4.51
N VAL A 152 15.33 -6.10 -5.39
CA VAL A 152 13.89 -6.32 -5.34
C VAL A 152 13.57 -7.81 -5.41
N ASN A 153 14.14 -8.54 -6.35
CA ASN A 153 13.93 -9.97 -6.52
C ASN A 153 14.39 -10.76 -5.29
N SER A 154 15.53 -10.39 -4.73
CA SER A 154 16.03 -11.00 -3.50
C SER A 154 15.13 -10.76 -2.29
N ALA A 155 14.63 -9.54 -2.14
CA ALA A 155 13.71 -9.18 -1.08
C ALA A 155 12.37 -9.93 -1.20
N ILE A 156 11.83 -10.07 -2.41
CA ILE A 156 10.61 -10.81 -2.68
C ILE A 156 10.78 -12.30 -2.38
N ALA A 157 11.92 -12.88 -2.73
CA ALA A 157 12.21 -14.27 -2.41
C ALA A 157 12.18 -14.51 -0.90
N THR A 158 12.71 -13.58 -0.11
CA THR A 158 12.65 -13.61 1.35
C THR A 158 11.21 -13.50 1.87
N ILE A 159 10.41 -12.61 1.31
CA ILE A 159 9.01 -12.42 1.70
C ILE A 159 8.18 -13.68 1.42
N LYS A 160 8.41 -14.36 0.30
CA LYS A 160 7.71 -15.60 -0.04
C LYS A 160 7.93 -16.73 0.97
N THR A 161 9.02 -16.69 1.73
CA THR A 161 9.30 -17.69 2.77
C THR A 161 8.67 -17.37 4.12
N LYS A 162 8.14 -16.15 4.31
CA LYS A 162 7.54 -15.75 5.58
C LYS A 162 6.20 -16.45 5.83
N ARG A 163 6.03 -16.95 7.04
CA ARG A 163 4.77 -17.57 7.49
C ARG A 163 3.63 -16.56 7.65
N THR A 164 3.94 -15.29 7.84
CA THR A 164 2.97 -14.22 8.01
C THR A 164 2.38 -13.73 6.69
N VAL A 165 3.01 -14.07 5.56
CA VAL A 165 2.56 -13.71 4.22
C VAL A 165 2.16 -15.00 3.50
N GLN A 166 0.86 -15.29 3.49
CA GLN A 166 0.31 -16.49 2.87
C GLN A 166 -0.65 -16.10 1.76
N PHE A 167 -0.55 -16.82 0.65
CA PHE A 167 -1.47 -16.68 -0.48
C PHE A 167 -2.56 -17.74 -0.45
N VAL A 168 -3.69 -17.44 -1.11
CA VAL A 168 -4.76 -18.43 -1.30
C VAL A 168 -4.27 -19.59 -2.17
N ASP A 169 -4.83 -20.79 -1.93
CA ASP A 169 -4.35 -22.03 -2.59
C ASP A 169 -4.58 -22.03 -4.10
N TRP A 170 -5.62 -21.32 -4.57
CA TRP A 170 -6.00 -21.27 -5.98
C TRP A 170 -5.25 -20.18 -6.78
N CYS A 171 -4.43 -19.37 -6.12
CA CYS A 171 -3.65 -18.31 -6.76
C CYS A 171 -2.16 -18.61 -6.60
N PRO A 172 -1.39 -18.75 -7.70
CA PRO A 172 0.06 -18.89 -7.57
C PRO A 172 0.65 -17.63 -6.92
N THR A 173 1.66 -17.82 -6.08
CA THR A 173 2.35 -16.74 -5.40
C THR A 173 3.01 -15.82 -6.41
N GLY A 174 2.24 -14.85 -6.93
CA GLY A 174 2.71 -13.86 -7.88
C GLY A 174 2.84 -12.50 -7.23
N PHE A 175 4.03 -11.91 -7.31
CA PHE A 175 4.26 -10.52 -6.98
C PHE A 175 4.47 -9.75 -8.26
N LYS A 176 3.69 -8.69 -8.47
CA LYS A 176 3.98 -7.71 -9.49
C LYS A 176 4.87 -6.63 -8.89
N CYS A 177 5.92 -6.24 -9.58
CA CYS A 177 6.85 -5.22 -9.13
C CYS A 177 6.97 -4.12 -10.17
N GLY A 178 7.09 -2.89 -9.69
CA GLY A 178 7.42 -1.72 -10.47
C GLY A 178 8.53 -0.92 -9.78
N THR A 179 9.38 -0.31 -10.57
CA THR A 179 10.41 0.63 -10.09
C THR A 179 10.37 1.90 -10.94
N SER A 180 10.53 3.03 -10.29
CA SER A 180 10.46 4.33 -10.93
C SER A 180 11.44 5.30 -10.33
#